data_9c3d3d964d60fca32fdcb64bcd03f619
#
_entry.id   9c3d3d964d60fca32fdcb64bcd03f619
#
_cell.length_a   1.000
_cell.length_b   1.000
_cell.length_c   1.000
_cell.angle_alpha   90.00
_cell.angle_beta   90.00
_cell.angle_gamma   90.00
#
_symmetry.space_group_name_H-M   'P 1'
#
loop_
_entity.id
_entity.type
_entity.pdbx_description
1 polymer ?
#
loop_
_entity_poly.entity_id
_entity_poly.type
_entity_poly.pdbx_seq_one_letter_code
_entity_poly.pdbx_strand_id
1 'polypeptide(L)'
;MKTKLAISMLIIATININAAHHEEEKVAGQGLISSEIFDLGGEMDLYVEKYASCGANKGDKHMHPYGTLVYMLDGQSNTNVSGEFKPVIKDEYWFEPSNWVHGGEDDAPAVADDECRSSLVIRVAKKGEAPTVFVK
;
A
#
# COMPACT_ATOMS: atom_id res chain seq x y z
N MET A 1 -19.72 -68.93 -12.21
CA MET A 1 -19.72 -67.49 -12.55
C MET A 1 -19.02 -66.72 -11.43
N LYS A 2 -17.81 -66.17 -11.68
CA LYS A 2 -17.04 -65.42 -10.72
C LYS A 2 -17.09 -63.95 -11.14
N THR A 3 -17.85 -63.13 -10.42
CA THR A 3 -18.00 -61.71 -10.64
C THR A 3 -16.79 -61.00 -10.05
N LYS A 4 -15.97 -60.36 -10.90
CA LYS A 4 -14.87 -59.49 -10.47
C LYS A 4 -15.40 -58.08 -10.21
N LEU A 5 -15.33 -57.66 -8.96
CA LEU A 5 -15.64 -56.30 -8.55
C LEU A 5 -14.41 -55.43 -8.82
N ALA A 6 -14.51 -54.49 -9.76
CA ALA A 6 -13.47 -53.49 -10.01
C ALA A 6 -13.68 -52.28 -9.07
N ILE A 7 -12.76 -52.08 -8.14
CA ILE A 7 -12.72 -50.91 -7.28
C ILE A 7 -11.98 -49.80 -8.04
N SER A 8 -12.71 -48.79 -8.51
CA SER A 8 -12.14 -47.58 -9.06
C SER A 8 -11.63 -46.71 -7.90
N MET A 9 -10.35 -46.56 -7.81
CA MET A 9 -9.68 -45.69 -6.84
C MET A 9 -9.67 -44.24 -7.39
N LEU A 10 -10.53 -43.38 -6.84
CA LEU A 10 -10.57 -41.95 -7.18
C LEU A 10 -9.41 -41.25 -6.49
N ILE A 11 -8.40 -40.86 -7.26
CA ILE A 11 -7.28 -40.07 -6.75
C ILE A 11 -7.76 -38.61 -6.74
N ILE A 12 -8.05 -38.06 -5.54
CA ILE A 12 -8.31 -36.66 -5.34
C ILE A 12 -6.95 -35.98 -5.23
N ALA A 13 -6.54 -35.30 -6.29
CA ALA A 13 -5.38 -34.41 -6.25
C ALA A 13 -5.75 -33.13 -5.45
N THR A 14 -5.29 -33.04 -4.23
CA THR A 14 -5.34 -31.80 -3.45
C THR A 14 -4.35 -30.81 -4.03
N ILE A 15 -4.83 -29.77 -4.69
CA ILE A 15 -4.02 -28.64 -5.12
C ILE A 15 -3.75 -27.80 -3.85
N ASN A 16 -2.56 -27.92 -3.30
CA ASN A 16 -2.07 -27.00 -2.29
C ASN A 16 -1.75 -25.68 -2.96
N ILE A 17 -2.66 -24.71 -2.86
CA ILE A 17 -2.39 -23.32 -3.17
C ILE A 17 -1.61 -22.77 -1.96
N ASN A 18 -0.30 -22.89 -2.00
CA ASN A 18 0.57 -22.12 -1.12
C ASN A 18 0.52 -20.67 -1.57
N ALA A 19 -0.43 -19.90 -1.03
CA ALA A 19 -0.29 -18.46 -0.96
C ALA A 19 0.91 -18.19 -0.04
N ALA A 20 2.03 -17.84 -0.61
CA ALA A 20 3.19 -17.39 0.15
C ALA A 20 2.82 -16.06 0.81
N HIS A 21 2.27 -16.12 2.03
CA HIS A 21 2.26 -14.99 2.94
C HIS A 21 3.71 -14.74 3.35
N HIS A 22 4.37 -13.79 2.71
CA HIS A 22 5.53 -13.15 3.31
C HIS A 22 5.01 -12.31 4.47
N GLU A 23 5.02 -12.87 5.67
CA GLU A 23 4.96 -12.07 6.90
C GLU A 23 6.32 -11.37 7.04
N GLU A 24 6.41 -10.13 6.55
CA GLU A 24 7.48 -9.24 6.99
C GLU A 24 7.26 -8.92 8.47
N GLU A 25 8.27 -9.17 9.27
CA GLU A 25 8.29 -8.95 10.71
C GLU A 25 7.97 -7.47 11.01
N LYS A 26 6.79 -7.24 11.61
CA LYS A 26 6.29 -5.90 11.92
C LYS A 26 7.21 -5.21 12.91
N VAL A 27 7.97 -4.25 12.46
CA VAL A 27 8.51 -3.22 13.36
C VAL A 27 7.31 -2.42 13.87
N ALA A 28 7.04 -2.54 15.15
CA ALA A 28 5.92 -1.87 15.79
C ALA A 28 6.03 -0.35 15.56
N GLY A 29 5.10 0.21 14.79
CA GLY A 29 4.75 1.62 14.87
C GLY A 29 5.07 2.51 13.69
N GLN A 30 5.90 2.16 12.72
CA GLN A 30 6.18 3.07 11.60
C GLN A 30 6.48 2.33 10.29
N GLY A 31 5.91 2.80 9.19
CA GLY A 31 6.20 2.37 7.83
C GLY A 31 5.13 1.51 7.19
N LEU A 32 5.54 0.72 6.22
CA LEU A 32 4.70 -0.21 5.47
C LEU A 32 4.27 -1.39 6.38
N ILE A 33 2.95 -1.57 6.51
CA ILE A 33 2.35 -2.63 7.31
C ILE A 33 2.01 -3.85 6.45
N SER A 34 1.46 -3.60 5.25
CA SER A 34 1.14 -4.65 4.28
C SER A 34 1.15 -4.09 2.88
N SER A 35 1.46 -4.94 1.91
CA SER A 35 1.43 -4.62 0.48
C SER A 35 0.82 -5.78 -0.28
N GLU A 36 -0.12 -5.48 -1.15
CA GLU A 36 -0.68 -6.40 -2.13
C GLU A 36 -0.50 -5.83 -3.53
N ILE A 37 -0.15 -6.69 -4.48
CA ILE A 37 0.08 -6.30 -5.86
C ILE A 37 -0.89 -7.09 -6.74
N PHE A 38 -1.66 -6.39 -7.55
CA PHE A 38 -2.63 -6.95 -8.48
C PHE A 38 -2.20 -6.67 -9.92
N ASP A 39 -2.17 -7.70 -10.75
CA ASP A 39 -1.95 -7.55 -12.18
C ASP A 39 -3.20 -6.90 -12.83
N LEU A 40 -3.04 -5.69 -13.36
CA LEU A 40 -4.11 -5.00 -14.09
C LEU A 40 -4.23 -5.44 -15.55
N GLY A 41 -3.39 -6.37 -15.98
CA GLY A 41 -3.22 -6.72 -17.39
C GLY A 41 -2.27 -5.76 -18.12
N GLY A 42 -1.77 -6.18 -19.29
CA GLY A 42 -0.76 -5.43 -20.03
C GLY A 42 0.53 -5.25 -19.23
N GLU A 43 1.03 -4.01 -19.18
CA GLU A 43 2.30 -3.68 -18.53
C GLU A 43 2.14 -3.04 -17.13
N MET A 44 0.94 -3.08 -16.54
CA MET A 44 0.63 -2.33 -15.32
C MET A 44 0.29 -3.24 -14.15
N ASP A 45 0.73 -2.82 -12.96
CA ASP A 45 0.39 -3.40 -11.67
C ASP A 45 -0.30 -2.35 -10.78
N LEU A 46 -1.25 -2.81 -9.94
CA LEU A 46 -1.87 -2.01 -8.88
C LEU A 46 -1.26 -2.43 -7.54
N TYR A 47 -0.74 -1.47 -6.83
CA TYR A 47 -0.23 -1.61 -5.46
C TYR A 47 -1.28 -1.11 -4.49
N VAL A 48 -1.66 -1.96 -3.54
CA VAL A 48 -2.55 -1.61 -2.42
C VAL A 48 -1.77 -1.81 -1.14
N GLU A 49 -1.41 -0.71 -0.49
CA GLU A 49 -0.45 -0.72 0.62
C GLU A 49 -1.02 -0.03 1.84
N LYS A 50 -0.88 -0.66 3.00
CA LYS A 50 -1.24 -0.08 4.28
C LYS A 50 -0.01 0.46 4.98
N TYR A 51 -0.08 1.71 5.38
CA TYR A 51 0.95 2.38 6.18
C TYR A 51 0.42 2.76 7.55
N ALA A 52 1.31 2.81 8.53
CA ALA A 52 1.07 3.42 9.83
C ALA A 52 2.29 4.24 10.26
N SER A 53 2.05 5.33 10.96
CA SER A 53 3.12 6.16 11.53
C SER A 53 2.61 6.91 12.75
N CYS A 54 3.52 7.24 13.68
CA CYS A 54 3.24 8.11 14.81
C CYS A 54 4.21 9.30 14.80
N GLY A 55 3.76 10.42 15.33
CA GLY A 55 4.57 11.63 15.43
C GLY A 55 4.87 12.33 14.10
N ALA A 56 5.81 13.26 14.16
CA ALA A 56 6.21 14.10 13.04
C ALA A 56 7.11 13.34 12.06
N ASN A 57 6.56 12.43 11.29
CA ASN A 57 7.26 11.83 10.16
C ASN A 57 6.98 12.63 8.89
N LYS A 58 7.94 13.43 8.45
CA LYS A 58 7.84 14.21 7.21
C LYS A 58 8.01 13.37 5.94
N GLY A 59 8.52 12.15 6.08
CA GLY A 59 8.91 11.31 4.96
C GLY A 59 10.10 11.90 4.18
N ASP A 60 10.58 11.13 3.22
CA ASP A 60 11.57 11.61 2.26
C ASP A 60 10.88 12.29 1.07
N LYS A 61 11.56 13.26 0.47
CA LYS A 61 11.07 13.93 -0.73
C LYS A 61 10.96 12.94 -1.88
N HIS A 62 9.77 12.82 -2.45
CA HIS A 62 9.51 11.82 -3.48
C HIS A 62 8.38 12.25 -4.44
N MET A 63 8.15 11.44 -5.45
CA MET A 63 7.04 11.55 -6.40
C MET A 63 6.56 10.16 -6.83
N HIS A 64 5.37 10.13 -7.39
CA HIS A 64 4.80 8.95 -8.03
C HIS A 64 4.72 9.17 -9.54
N PRO A 65 5.27 8.27 -10.39
CA PRO A 65 5.20 8.39 -11.84
C PRO A 65 3.75 8.41 -12.36
N TYR A 66 2.86 7.74 -11.64
CA TYR A 66 1.42 7.74 -11.87
C TYR A 66 0.69 8.31 -10.67
N GLY A 67 -0.57 8.69 -10.84
CA GLY A 67 -1.35 9.24 -9.73
C GLY A 67 -1.54 8.22 -8.59
N THR A 68 -1.60 8.73 -7.38
CA THR A 68 -1.73 7.95 -6.14
C THR A 68 -2.97 8.40 -5.39
N LEU A 69 -3.79 7.46 -4.95
CA LEU A 69 -4.89 7.72 -4.03
C LEU A 69 -4.46 7.33 -2.62
N VAL A 70 -4.63 8.24 -1.67
CA VAL A 70 -4.39 7.97 -0.24
C VAL A 70 -5.71 8.12 0.51
N TYR A 71 -6.09 7.08 1.24
CA TYR A 71 -7.29 7.04 2.07
C TYR A 71 -6.91 6.88 3.54
N MET A 72 -7.45 7.72 4.41
CA MET A 72 -7.18 7.68 5.85
C MET A 72 -8.02 6.60 6.53
N LEU A 73 -7.35 5.60 7.10
CA LEU A 73 -7.98 4.53 7.87
C LEU A 73 -8.20 4.94 9.32
N ASP A 74 -7.27 5.72 9.88
CA ASP A 74 -7.34 6.22 11.25
C ASP A 74 -6.42 7.42 11.44
N GLY A 75 -6.75 8.27 12.44
CA GLY A 75 -5.98 9.47 12.76
C GLY A 75 -6.14 10.60 11.74
N GLN A 76 -5.10 11.42 11.63
CA GLN A 76 -5.06 12.60 10.76
C GLN A 76 -3.71 12.70 10.04
N SER A 77 -3.76 13.12 8.80
CA SER A 77 -2.59 13.55 8.03
C SER A 77 -2.80 14.96 7.49
N ASN A 78 -1.78 15.53 6.86
CA ASN A 78 -1.87 16.81 6.16
C ASN A 78 -1.39 16.63 4.72
N THR A 79 -2.06 17.27 3.78
CA THR A 79 -1.64 17.31 2.38
C THR A 79 -1.65 18.74 1.87
N ASN A 80 -0.68 19.09 1.03
CA ASN A 80 -0.59 20.39 0.36
C ASN A 80 -0.81 20.31 -1.16
N VAL A 81 -1.45 19.25 -1.62
CA VAL A 81 -1.73 19.04 -3.06
C VAL A 81 -2.49 20.21 -3.71
N SER A 82 -3.25 20.96 -2.94
CA SER A 82 -3.95 22.18 -3.39
C SER A 82 -3.11 23.47 -3.28
N GLY A 83 -1.82 23.39 -2.92
CA GLY A 83 -0.94 24.52 -2.70
C GLY A 83 -0.86 24.99 -1.25
N GLU A 84 -1.80 24.59 -0.40
CA GLU A 84 -1.82 24.89 1.04
C GLU A 84 -2.05 23.58 1.82
N PHE A 85 -1.43 23.48 3.01
CA PHE A 85 -1.67 22.34 3.88
C PHE A 85 -3.11 22.33 4.38
N LYS A 86 -3.73 21.15 4.21
CA LYS A 86 -5.06 20.86 4.74
C LYS A 86 -5.03 19.56 5.51
N PRO A 87 -5.71 19.50 6.66
CA PRO A 87 -5.88 18.24 7.35
C PRO A 87 -6.79 17.31 6.55
N VAL A 88 -6.47 16.02 6.59
CA VAL A 88 -7.30 14.92 6.07
C VAL A 88 -7.44 13.93 7.21
N ILE A 89 -8.67 13.68 7.63
CA ILE A 89 -8.98 12.86 8.79
C ILE A 89 -9.49 11.47 8.35
N LYS A 90 -9.73 10.61 9.33
CA LYS A 90 -10.32 9.30 9.13
C LYS A 90 -11.52 9.34 8.17
N ASP A 91 -11.58 8.35 7.27
CA ASP A 91 -12.60 8.16 6.24
C ASP A 91 -12.57 9.22 5.11
N GLU A 92 -11.57 10.10 5.09
CA GLU A 92 -11.30 11.03 4.00
C GLU A 92 -10.13 10.54 3.13
N TYR A 93 -9.97 11.16 1.97
CA TYR A 93 -8.91 10.82 1.01
C TYR A 93 -8.41 12.05 0.25
N TRP A 94 -7.23 11.91 -0.34
CA TRP A 94 -6.72 12.85 -1.34
C TRP A 94 -6.08 12.10 -2.49
N PHE A 95 -5.89 12.81 -3.59
CA PHE A 95 -5.23 12.30 -4.77
C PHE A 95 -3.95 13.07 -5.04
N GLU A 96 -2.86 12.37 -5.20
CA GLU A 96 -1.55 12.89 -5.55
C GLU A 96 -1.35 12.76 -7.07
N PRO A 97 -1.23 13.88 -7.81
CA PRO A 97 -1.04 13.84 -9.25
C PRO A 97 0.26 13.16 -9.65
N SER A 98 0.30 12.62 -10.87
CA SER A 98 1.53 12.07 -11.45
C SER A 98 2.67 13.08 -11.41
N ASN A 99 3.85 12.62 -10.99
CA ASN A 99 5.08 13.40 -10.89
C ASN A 99 5.00 14.63 -9.95
N TRP A 100 3.99 14.72 -9.11
CA TRP A 100 3.95 15.74 -8.07
C TRP A 100 4.98 15.39 -6.98
N VAL A 101 5.94 16.31 -6.78
CA VAL A 101 7.01 16.13 -5.78
C VAL A 101 6.51 16.63 -4.43
N HIS A 102 6.59 15.78 -3.41
CA HIS A 102 6.12 16.07 -2.05
C HIS A 102 6.93 15.28 -1.01
N GLY A 103 6.63 15.53 0.28
CA GLY A 103 7.39 14.97 1.40
C GLY A 103 8.64 15.78 1.73
N GLY A 104 9.02 15.78 3.01
CA GLY A 104 10.17 16.50 3.49
C GLY A 104 9.99 18.04 3.56
N GLU A 105 8.76 18.54 3.46
CA GLU A 105 8.47 19.97 3.54
C GLU A 105 8.78 20.53 4.94
N ASP A 106 9.52 21.64 4.99
CA ASP A 106 9.90 22.28 6.26
C ASP A 106 8.74 23.00 6.93
N ASP A 107 7.75 23.42 6.15
CA ASP A 107 6.55 24.13 6.56
C ASP A 107 5.35 23.21 6.84
N ALA A 108 5.54 21.89 6.79
CA ALA A 108 4.50 20.93 7.13
C ALA A 108 4.02 21.16 8.59
N PRO A 109 2.70 21.12 8.86
CA PRO A 109 2.16 21.25 10.19
C PRO A 109 2.78 20.25 11.16
N ALA A 110 3.10 20.74 12.37
CA ALA A 110 3.62 19.87 13.42
C ALA A 110 2.56 18.85 13.83
N VAL A 111 3.00 17.62 14.07
CA VAL A 111 2.20 16.50 14.59
C VAL A 111 2.81 16.12 15.94
N ALA A 112 1.99 15.91 16.96
CA ALA A 112 2.48 15.50 18.27
C ALA A 112 3.07 14.08 18.21
N ASP A 113 4.08 13.80 19.04
CA ASP A 113 4.82 12.53 19.00
C ASP A 113 3.94 11.30 19.29
N ASP A 114 2.86 11.48 20.02
CA ASP A 114 1.88 10.45 20.38
C ASP A 114 0.69 10.35 19.41
N GLU A 115 0.58 11.25 18.45
CA GLU A 115 -0.44 11.18 17.40
C GLU A 115 -0.05 10.13 16.36
N CYS A 116 -0.87 9.08 16.29
CA CYS A 116 -0.71 8.00 15.33
C CYS A 116 -1.76 8.10 14.21
N ARG A 117 -1.37 7.64 13.03
CA ARG A 117 -2.24 7.57 11.85
C ARG A 117 -1.98 6.31 11.05
N SER A 118 -2.99 5.89 10.32
CA SER A 118 -2.84 4.84 9.31
C SER A 118 -3.59 5.19 8.04
N SER A 119 -3.04 4.76 6.91
CA SER A 119 -3.59 5.05 5.60
C SER A 119 -3.50 3.84 4.68
N LEU A 120 -4.41 3.80 3.71
CA LEU A 120 -4.34 2.93 2.56
C LEU A 120 -3.84 3.76 1.38
N VAL A 121 -2.75 3.33 0.77
CA VAL A 121 -2.14 3.97 -0.40
C VAL A 121 -2.34 3.07 -1.60
N ILE A 122 -3.00 3.59 -2.63
CA ILE A 122 -3.33 2.87 -3.85
C ILE A 122 -2.58 3.53 -5.01
N ARG A 123 -1.67 2.78 -5.63
CA ARG A 123 -0.76 3.26 -6.66
C ARG A 123 -0.75 2.33 -7.86
N VAL A 124 -0.48 2.89 -9.02
CA VAL A 124 -0.26 2.13 -10.25
C VAL A 124 1.20 2.32 -10.66
N ALA A 125 1.82 1.27 -11.15
CA ALA A 125 3.17 1.35 -11.75
C ALA A 125 3.27 0.38 -12.92
N LYS A 126 4.23 0.60 -13.81
CA LYS A 126 4.60 -0.41 -14.80
C LYS A 126 5.27 -1.59 -14.11
N LYS A 127 5.04 -2.78 -14.63
CA LYS A 127 5.67 -4.01 -14.15
C LYS A 127 7.20 -3.88 -14.12
N GLY A 128 7.77 -4.12 -12.94
CA GLY A 128 9.21 -3.99 -12.71
C GLY A 128 9.70 -2.56 -12.42
N GLU A 129 8.83 -1.54 -12.43
CA GLU A 129 9.16 -0.19 -12.01
C GLU A 129 8.67 0.08 -10.59
N ALA A 130 9.42 0.90 -9.85
CA ALA A 130 9.01 1.30 -8.51
C ALA A 130 7.84 2.30 -8.58
N PRO A 131 6.78 2.12 -7.75
CA PRO A 131 5.65 3.06 -7.72
C PRO A 131 5.99 4.41 -7.05
N THR A 132 7.17 4.52 -6.44
CA THR A 132 7.69 5.74 -5.80
C THR A 132 9.12 6.01 -6.25
N VAL A 133 9.42 7.26 -6.58
CA VAL A 133 10.76 7.73 -6.97
C VAL A 133 11.21 8.80 -5.98
N PHE A 134 12.31 8.55 -5.26
CA PHE A 134 12.88 9.52 -4.33
C PHE A 134 13.66 10.60 -5.09
N VAL A 135 13.48 11.85 -4.65
CA VAL A 135 14.10 13.04 -5.23
C VAL A 135 15.21 13.53 -4.31
N LYS A 136 16.38 13.74 -4.86
CA LYS A 136 17.54 14.27 -4.11
C LYS A 136 17.52 15.79 -4.06
#